data_b789cb4946029602b23f8fb934aaae88
#
_entry.id   b789cb4946029602b23f8fb934aaae88
#
_cell.length_a   1.000
_cell.length_b   1.000
_cell.length_c   1.000
_cell.angle_alpha   90.00
_cell.angle_beta   90.00
_cell.angle_gamma   90.00
#
_symmetry.space_group_name_H-M   'P 1'
#
loop_
_entity.id
_entity.type
_entity.pdbx_description
1 polymer ?
#
loop_
_entity_poly.entity_id
_entity_poly.type
_entity_poly.pdbx_seq_one_letter_code
_entity_poly.pdbx_strand_id
1 'polypeptide(L)'
;DLLKTLGLYEHRHKLPNQLSGGQQQRTAIGRAIVKNPDILLCDEPTGALDYNTSKDILKLIEDVSRKYGNTVVMVTHNDALQNMADRVVKLRDGKIRKNFVNETKIPAAELEW
;
A
#
# COMPACT_ATOMS: atom_id res chain seq x y z
N ASP A 1 16.33 2.29 -9.68
CA ASP A 1 15.76 3.64 -9.64
C ASP A 1 14.36 3.62 -9.05
N LEU A 2 14.12 4.43 -8.02
CA LEU A 2 12.85 4.50 -7.32
C LEU A 2 11.70 4.92 -8.25
N LEU A 3 11.92 5.92 -9.12
CA LEU A 3 10.87 6.38 -10.04
C LEU A 3 10.40 5.25 -10.97
N LYS A 4 11.31 4.41 -11.42
CA LYS A 4 10.97 3.27 -12.29
C LYS A 4 10.21 2.20 -11.50
N THR A 5 10.62 1.92 -10.27
CA THR A 5 9.93 0.97 -9.39
C THR A 5 8.49 1.42 -9.14
N LEU A 6 8.26 2.71 -8.96
CA LEU A 6 6.94 3.28 -8.72
C LEU A 6 6.10 3.44 -9.98
N GLY A 7 6.69 3.23 -11.17
CA GLY A 7 6.00 3.44 -12.44
C GLY A 7 5.77 4.91 -12.77
N LEU A 8 6.60 5.80 -12.22
CA LEU A 8 6.43 7.25 -12.37
C LEU A 8 7.47 7.91 -13.26
N TYR A 9 8.46 7.16 -13.75
CA TYR A 9 9.57 7.74 -14.50
C TYR A 9 9.12 8.58 -15.70
N GLU A 10 8.12 8.11 -16.44
CA GLU A 10 7.58 8.81 -17.62
C GLU A 10 6.84 10.09 -17.23
N HIS A 11 6.43 10.23 -15.98
CA HIS A 11 5.66 11.36 -15.47
C HIS A 11 6.49 12.30 -14.58
N ARG A 12 7.80 12.12 -14.53
CA ARG A 12 8.68 12.81 -13.59
C ARG A 12 8.67 14.34 -13.71
N HIS A 13 8.24 14.87 -14.84
CA HIS A 13 8.15 16.31 -15.10
C HIS A 13 6.72 16.86 -14.98
N LYS A 14 5.72 16.02 -14.66
CA LYS A 14 4.35 16.47 -14.53
C LYS A 14 4.10 17.10 -13.17
N LEU A 15 3.22 18.11 -13.16
CA LEU A 15 2.73 18.70 -11.92
C LEU A 15 1.71 17.76 -11.25
N PRO A 16 1.48 17.87 -9.92
CA PRO A 16 0.54 16.98 -9.21
C PRO A 16 -0.85 16.93 -9.83
N ASN A 17 -1.38 18.06 -10.32
CA ASN A 17 -2.70 18.10 -10.94
C ASN A 17 -2.77 17.44 -12.32
N GLN A 18 -1.63 17.05 -12.88
CA GLN A 18 -1.55 16.36 -14.17
C GLN A 18 -1.46 14.83 -13.98
N LEU A 19 -1.45 14.35 -12.74
CA LEU A 19 -1.35 12.95 -12.42
C LEU A 19 -2.72 12.35 -12.11
N SER A 20 -2.92 11.08 -12.46
CA SER A 20 -4.11 10.34 -12.03
C SER A 20 -4.07 10.11 -10.52
N GLY A 21 -5.21 9.67 -9.93
CA GLY A 21 -5.28 9.32 -8.52
C GLY A 21 -4.25 8.25 -8.13
N GLY A 22 -4.08 7.21 -8.97
CA GLY A 22 -3.09 6.18 -8.74
C GLY A 22 -1.67 6.70 -8.81
N GLN A 23 -1.39 7.59 -9.77
CA GLN A 23 -0.06 8.21 -9.89
C GLN A 23 0.25 9.12 -8.70
N GLN A 24 -0.76 9.87 -8.21
CA GLN A 24 -0.61 10.68 -7.00
C GLN A 24 -0.31 9.80 -5.78
N GLN A 25 -1.00 8.68 -5.65
CA GLN A 25 -0.77 7.74 -4.56
C GLN A 25 0.63 7.11 -4.65
N ARG A 26 1.09 6.76 -5.84
CA ARG A 26 2.46 6.26 -6.05
C ARG A 26 3.49 7.32 -5.67
N THR A 27 3.23 8.58 -5.98
CA THR A 27 4.11 9.69 -5.59
C THR A 27 4.17 9.82 -4.06
N ALA A 28 3.04 9.68 -3.38
CA ALA A 28 3.00 9.73 -1.92
C ALA A 28 3.84 8.59 -1.30
N ILE A 29 3.73 7.38 -1.83
CA ILE A 29 4.54 6.24 -1.41
C ILE A 29 6.02 6.53 -1.63
N GLY A 30 6.37 7.06 -2.81
CA GLY A 30 7.76 7.40 -3.14
C GLY A 30 8.35 8.45 -2.21
N ARG A 31 7.58 9.47 -1.86
CA ARG A 31 8.03 10.51 -0.92
C ARG A 31 8.34 9.93 0.46
N ALA A 32 7.56 8.96 0.90
CA ALA A 32 7.81 8.28 2.16
C ALA A 32 9.07 7.40 2.08
N ILE A 33 9.23 6.65 0.98
CA ILE A 33 10.33 5.70 0.79
C ILE A 33 11.68 6.40 0.64
N VAL A 34 11.72 7.58 0.00
CA VAL A 34 12.96 8.35 -0.18
C VAL A 34 13.64 8.64 1.16
N LYS A 35 12.89 8.75 2.24
CA LYS A 35 13.44 8.98 3.57
C LYS A 35 14.02 7.71 4.20
N ASN A 36 13.96 6.58 3.52
CA ASN A 36 14.45 5.29 3.98
C ASN A 36 13.90 4.90 5.37
N PRO A 37 12.56 4.88 5.55
CA PRO A 37 11.95 4.60 6.85
C PRO A 37 12.00 3.11 7.18
N ASP A 38 12.05 2.77 8.47
CA ASP A 38 11.87 1.40 8.92
C ASP A 38 10.40 0.99 8.83
N ILE A 39 9.50 1.93 9.08
CA ILE A 39 8.06 1.71 9.06
C ILE A 39 7.41 2.62 8.01
N LEU A 40 6.65 2.01 7.10
CA LEU A 40 5.83 2.73 6.13
C LEU A 40 4.37 2.65 6.58
N LEU A 41 3.79 3.79 6.90
CA LEU A 41 2.38 3.86 7.33
C LEU A 41 1.50 4.21 6.12
N CYS A 42 0.55 3.33 5.82
CA CYS A 42 -0.41 3.52 4.74
C CYS A 42 -1.82 3.62 5.34
N ASP A 43 -2.43 4.80 5.28
CA ASP A 43 -3.77 5.04 5.81
C ASP A 43 -4.76 5.08 4.65
N GLU A 44 -5.61 4.05 4.58
CA GLU A 44 -6.59 3.86 3.51
C GLU A 44 -6.00 4.07 2.11
N PRO A 45 -4.96 3.32 1.74
CA PRO A 45 -4.21 3.59 0.51
C PRO A 45 -5.03 3.43 -0.78
N THR A 46 -6.17 2.75 -0.71
CA THR A 46 -7.04 2.49 -1.86
C THR A 46 -8.39 3.17 -1.76
N GLY A 47 -8.61 3.99 -0.73
CA GLY A 47 -9.95 4.50 -0.39
C GLY A 47 -10.64 5.33 -1.47
N ALA A 48 -9.88 6.06 -2.30
CA ALA A 48 -10.41 6.92 -3.34
C ALA A 48 -10.14 6.40 -4.75
N LEU A 49 -9.78 5.13 -4.89
CA LEU A 49 -9.34 4.55 -6.17
C LEU A 49 -10.34 3.48 -6.64
N ASP A 50 -10.44 3.32 -7.95
CA ASP A 50 -11.19 2.22 -8.55
C ASP A 50 -10.51 0.87 -8.26
N TYR A 51 -11.22 -0.23 -8.52
CA TYR A 51 -10.77 -1.57 -8.18
C TYR A 51 -9.40 -1.92 -8.79
N ASN A 52 -9.25 -1.71 -10.10
CA ASN A 52 -8.01 -2.08 -10.79
C ASN A 52 -6.82 -1.26 -10.32
N THR A 53 -7.01 0.06 -10.16
CA THR A 53 -5.97 0.95 -9.63
C THR A 53 -5.62 0.60 -8.20
N SER A 54 -6.63 0.24 -7.39
CA SER A 54 -6.41 -0.22 -6.01
C SER A 54 -5.52 -1.44 -5.95
N LYS A 55 -5.77 -2.43 -6.83
CA LYS A 55 -4.93 -3.64 -6.88
C LYS A 55 -3.49 -3.30 -7.27
N ASP A 56 -3.30 -2.37 -8.21
CA ASP A 56 -1.97 -1.93 -8.62
C ASP A 56 -1.23 -1.26 -7.45
N ILE A 57 -1.92 -0.44 -6.67
CA ILE A 57 -1.32 0.22 -5.51
C ILE A 57 -0.95 -0.81 -4.43
N LEU A 58 -1.82 -1.77 -4.15
CA LEU A 58 -1.52 -2.82 -3.17
C LEU A 58 -0.33 -3.67 -3.59
N LYS A 59 -0.25 -4.01 -4.87
CA LYS A 59 0.89 -4.73 -5.42
C LYS A 59 2.18 -3.92 -5.29
N LEU A 60 2.10 -2.62 -5.55
CA LEU A 60 3.25 -1.72 -5.40
C LEU A 60 3.74 -1.67 -3.95
N ILE A 61 2.83 -1.56 -2.98
CA ILE A 61 3.18 -1.55 -1.56
C ILE A 61 3.88 -2.86 -1.19
N GLU A 62 3.36 -3.99 -1.66
CA GLU A 62 3.95 -5.30 -1.45
C GLU A 62 5.37 -5.38 -2.03
N ASP A 63 5.55 -4.92 -3.27
CA ASP A 63 6.85 -4.93 -3.95
C ASP A 63 7.87 -4.01 -3.26
N VAL A 64 7.43 -2.82 -2.84
CA VAL A 64 8.28 -1.86 -2.13
C VAL A 64 8.74 -2.44 -0.79
N SER A 65 7.83 -3.04 -0.04
CA SER A 65 8.17 -3.68 1.25
C SER A 65 9.21 -4.78 1.05
N ARG A 66 9.06 -5.59 0.01
CA ARG A 66 9.98 -6.68 -0.30
C ARG A 66 11.35 -6.15 -0.73
N LYS A 67 11.36 -5.13 -1.59
CA LYS A 67 12.59 -4.59 -2.18
C LYS A 67 13.42 -3.79 -1.17
N TYR A 68 12.77 -2.98 -0.34
CA TYR A 68 13.45 -2.06 0.58
C TYR A 68 13.43 -2.51 2.03
N GLY A 69 12.76 -3.62 2.33
CA GLY A 69 12.75 -4.18 3.68
C GLY A 69 11.95 -3.39 4.71
N ASN A 70 11.04 -2.52 4.28
CA ASN A 70 10.21 -1.76 5.19
C ASN A 70 9.18 -2.63 5.88
N THR A 71 8.86 -2.32 7.13
CA THR A 71 7.66 -2.83 7.77
C THR A 71 6.49 -1.94 7.38
N VAL A 72 5.47 -2.51 6.77
CA VAL A 72 4.29 -1.76 6.33
C VAL A 72 3.18 -1.91 7.36
N VAL A 73 2.66 -0.78 7.84
CA VAL A 73 1.46 -0.74 8.69
C VAL A 73 0.36 -0.13 7.84
N MET A 74 -0.67 -0.90 7.57
CA MET A 74 -1.78 -0.48 6.72
C MET A 74 -3.06 -0.37 7.54
N VAL A 75 -3.70 0.81 7.50
CA VAL A 75 -4.99 1.05 8.14
C VAL A 75 -6.06 1.05 7.05
N THR A 76 -7.06 0.20 7.18
CA THR A 76 -8.10 0.07 6.15
C THR A 76 -9.41 -0.44 6.73
N HIS A 77 -10.52 -0.06 6.10
CA HIS A 77 -11.85 -0.62 6.35
C HIS A 77 -12.18 -1.76 5.37
N ASN A 78 -11.31 -2.07 4.43
CA ASN A 78 -11.53 -3.15 3.46
C ASN A 78 -10.99 -4.47 4.04
N ASP A 79 -11.89 -5.33 4.50
CA ASP A 79 -11.52 -6.60 5.13
C ASP A 79 -10.77 -7.55 4.19
N ALA A 80 -10.95 -7.43 2.88
CA ALA A 80 -10.23 -8.30 1.94
C ALA A 80 -8.71 -8.12 2.02
N LEU A 81 -8.24 -6.92 2.39
CA LEU A 81 -6.82 -6.63 2.50
C LEU A 81 -6.12 -7.39 3.62
N GLN A 82 -6.88 -7.90 4.61
CA GLN A 82 -6.28 -8.68 5.69
C GLN A 82 -5.54 -9.93 5.17
N ASN A 83 -5.96 -10.46 4.03
CA ASN A 83 -5.40 -11.69 3.49
C ASN A 83 -3.98 -11.54 2.93
N MET A 84 -3.53 -10.31 2.66
CA MET A 84 -2.17 -10.07 2.19
C MET A 84 -1.19 -9.73 3.33
N ALA A 85 -1.69 -9.52 4.54
CA ALA A 85 -0.87 -9.09 5.68
C ALA A 85 -0.21 -10.27 6.38
N ASP A 86 0.96 -10.03 6.96
CA ASP A 86 1.61 -11.00 7.85
C ASP A 86 0.84 -11.12 9.17
N ARG A 87 0.41 -9.98 9.72
CA ARG A 87 -0.35 -9.89 10.96
C ARG A 87 -1.53 -8.97 10.78
N VAL A 88 -2.66 -9.37 11.37
CA VAL A 88 -3.89 -8.58 11.33
C VAL A 88 -4.27 -8.19 12.76
N VAL A 89 -4.55 -6.89 12.95
CA VAL A 89 -5.07 -6.36 14.21
C VAL A 89 -6.41 -5.72 13.92
N LYS A 90 -7.47 -6.22 14.54
CA LYS A 90 -8.81 -5.65 14.39
C LYS A 90 -9.16 -4.84 15.62
N LEU A 91 -9.59 -3.60 15.39
CA LEU A 91 -9.98 -2.67 16.45
C LEU A 91 -11.49 -2.47 16.45
N ARG A 92 -12.05 -2.32 17.64
CA ARG A 92 -13.45 -1.97 17.83
C ARG A 92 -13.59 -1.18 19.12
N ASP A 93 -14.26 -0.03 19.06
CA ASP A 93 -14.50 0.84 20.21
C ASP A 93 -13.20 1.20 20.95
N GLY A 94 -12.12 1.47 20.18
CA GLY A 94 -10.82 1.83 20.72
C GLY A 94 -10.05 0.69 21.38
N LYS A 95 -10.50 -0.56 21.21
CA LYS A 95 -9.86 -1.73 21.81
C LYS A 95 -9.51 -2.76 20.74
N ILE A 96 -8.44 -3.53 21.00
CA ILE A 96 -8.05 -4.65 20.14
C ILE A 96 -9.05 -5.79 20.35
N ARG A 97 -9.73 -6.20 19.28
CA ARG A 97 -10.67 -7.33 19.27
C ARG A 97 -10.03 -8.61 18.80
N LYS A 98 -9.18 -8.53 17.79
CA LYS A 98 -8.44 -9.67 17.24
C LYS A 98 -7.03 -9.25 16.92
N ASN A 99 -6.09 -10.17 17.14
CA ASN A 99 -4.69 -10.00 16.78
C ASN A 99 -4.18 -11.39 16.43
N PHE A 100 -3.89 -11.61 15.15
CA PHE A 100 -3.45 -12.92 14.69
C PHE A 100 -2.45 -12.81 13.54
N VAL A 101 -1.65 -13.86 13.37
CA VAL A 101 -0.71 -13.99 12.26
C VAL A 101 -1.34 -14.85 11.17
N ASN A 102 -1.25 -14.40 9.92
CA ASN A 102 -1.66 -15.22 8.78
C ASN A 102 -0.60 -16.26 8.50
N GLU A 103 -0.94 -17.53 8.55
CA GLU A 103 -0.02 -18.61 8.23
C GLU A 103 0.27 -18.66 6.71
N THR A 104 -0.73 -18.29 5.89
CA THR A 104 -0.58 -18.25 4.44
C THR A 104 -1.11 -16.92 3.92
N LYS A 105 -0.22 -16.09 3.39
CA LYS A 105 -0.60 -14.81 2.78
C LYS A 105 -1.05 -15.02 1.34
N ILE A 106 -1.98 -14.17 0.90
CA ILE A 106 -2.42 -14.11 -0.49
C ILE A 106 -1.74 -12.91 -1.14
N PRO A 107 -1.06 -13.08 -2.29
CA PRO A 107 -0.47 -11.93 -3.00
C PRO A 107 -1.53 -10.89 -3.36
N ALA A 108 -1.14 -9.62 -3.38
CA ALA A 108 -2.05 -8.52 -3.68
C ALA A 108 -2.80 -8.73 -5.01
N ALA A 109 -2.14 -9.28 -6.01
CA ALA A 109 -2.74 -9.54 -7.32
C ALA A 109 -3.90 -10.55 -7.28
N GLU A 110 -3.95 -11.40 -6.25
CA GLU A 110 -4.98 -12.44 -6.10
C GLU A 110 -6.09 -12.06 -5.13
N LEU A 111 -6.03 -10.88 -4.52
CA LEU A 111 -7.09 -10.40 -3.64
C LEU A 111 -8.36 -10.14 -4.43
N GLU A 112 -9.50 -10.44 -3.82
CA GLU A 112 -10.83 -10.17 -4.38
C GLU A 112 -11.71 -9.48 -3.35
N TRP A 113 -12.46 -8.49 -3.80
CA TRP A 113 -13.48 -7.80 -3.00
C TRP A 113 -14.54 -7.14 -3.87
#